data_39eba3f36b8e0b364b922a4f0cccf3ac
#
_entry.id   39eba3f36b8e0b364b922a4f0cccf3ac
#
_cell.length_a   1.000
_cell.length_b   1.000
_cell.length_c   1.000
_cell.angle_alpha   90.00
_cell.angle_beta   90.00
_cell.angle_gamma   90.00
#
_symmetry.space_group_name_H-M   'P 1'
#
loop_
_entity.id
_entity.type
_entity.pdbx_description
1 polymer ?
#
loop_
_entity_poly.entity_id
_entity_poly.type
_entity_poly.pdbx_seq_one_letter_code
_entity_poly.pdbx_strand_id
1 'polypeptide(L)'
;KKKREKINFCLVGEPTNPNKLGEMIKIGRRGSLTGKLQIFGLQGHVAYPHKAINPSTIIIKILKDLKEIKFDKGTKDFQPTNLEITKINIDNKADNVIPGMAEATFNIRFNNKHSSTSIKKKLNKILNKINKKNKSKYRIDYRVSGEAFLTKANKTTFMVQNVIKKITKIKPKLSTTGGTSDL
;
A
#
# COMPACT_ATOMS: atom_id res chain seq x y z
N LYS A 1 36.27 -3.84 3.73
CA LYS A 1 35.94 -2.90 4.83
C LYS A 1 35.01 -1.85 4.26
N LYS A 2 33.71 -1.78 4.67
CA LYS A 2 32.80 -0.68 4.30
C LYS A 2 33.37 0.60 4.91
N LYS A 3 33.76 1.58 4.08
CA LYS A 3 34.11 2.92 4.55
C LYS A 3 32.85 3.51 5.22
N ARG A 4 32.97 3.93 6.48
CA ARG A 4 31.91 4.67 7.18
C ARG A 4 32.00 6.15 6.77
N GLU A 5 31.52 6.46 5.58
CA GLU A 5 31.41 7.84 5.12
C GLU A 5 30.13 8.47 5.66
N LYS A 6 30.23 9.69 6.18
CA LYS A 6 29.07 10.46 6.64
C LYS A 6 28.45 11.18 5.46
N ILE A 7 27.31 10.66 4.97
CA ILE A 7 26.54 11.28 3.88
C ILE A 7 25.64 12.37 4.47
N ASN A 8 25.79 13.62 4.05
CA ASN A 8 24.99 14.75 4.53
C ASN A 8 23.69 14.92 3.75
N PHE A 9 23.67 14.60 2.45
CA PHE A 9 22.46 14.58 1.62
C PHE A 9 22.67 13.64 0.43
N CYS A 10 21.54 13.21 -0.17
CA CYS A 10 21.50 12.44 -1.39
C CYS A 10 20.57 13.13 -2.38
N LEU A 11 21.01 13.28 -3.62
CA LEU A 11 20.20 13.73 -4.75
C LEU A 11 20.04 12.57 -5.74
N VAL A 12 18.78 12.18 -6.00
CA VAL A 12 18.46 11.07 -6.88
C VAL A 12 17.84 11.60 -8.17
N GLY A 13 18.42 11.23 -9.30
CA GLY A 13 17.89 11.54 -10.63
C GLY A 13 16.79 10.54 -11.00
N GLU A 14 15.54 10.99 -10.98
CA GLU A 14 14.36 10.21 -11.30
C GLU A 14 13.44 10.96 -12.25
N PRO A 15 12.71 10.29 -13.16
CA PRO A 15 11.75 10.93 -14.07
C PRO A 15 10.48 11.35 -13.33
N THR A 16 10.59 12.33 -12.42
CA THR A 16 9.52 12.72 -11.50
C THR A 16 8.67 13.90 -11.97
N ASN A 17 9.03 14.50 -13.10
CA ASN A 17 8.33 15.68 -13.64
C ASN A 17 7.16 15.23 -14.52
N PRO A 18 5.90 15.58 -14.18
CA PRO A 18 4.73 15.12 -14.95
C PRO A 18 4.65 15.69 -16.38
N ASN A 19 4.98 16.98 -16.59
CA ASN A 19 4.80 17.64 -17.88
C ASN A 19 6.07 18.31 -18.41
N LYS A 20 6.80 19.05 -17.57
CA LYS A 20 7.96 19.86 -17.98
C LYS A 20 9.17 19.56 -17.11
N LEU A 21 10.33 19.44 -17.72
CA LEU A 21 11.59 19.25 -16.98
C LEU A 21 11.79 20.38 -15.96
N GLY A 22 12.09 20.01 -14.73
CA GLY A 22 12.38 20.93 -13.65
C GLY A 22 11.16 21.52 -12.95
N GLU A 23 9.95 21.04 -13.20
CA GLU A 23 8.74 21.54 -12.52
C GLU A 23 8.52 20.99 -11.11
N MET A 24 9.23 19.91 -10.73
CA MET A 24 8.99 19.24 -9.46
C MET A 24 10.26 18.66 -8.83
N ILE A 25 10.39 18.83 -7.51
CA ILE A 25 11.35 18.15 -6.66
C ILE A 25 10.58 17.31 -5.64
N LYS A 26 10.89 16.01 -5.55
CA LYS A 26 10.31 15.16 -4.50
C LYS A 26 11.09 15.33 -3.21
N ILE A 27 10.38 15.70 -2.14
CA ILE A 27 10.94 15.85 -0.79
C ILE A 27 10.41 14.80 0.18
N GLY A 28 9.65 13.84 -0.29
CA GLY A 28 9.10 12.77 0.50
C GLY A 28 8.24 11.85 -0.35
N ARG A 29 7.84 10.75 0.23
CA ARG A 29 6.93 9.80 -0.42
C ARG A 29 6.02 9.12 0.61
N ARG A 30 4.87 8.66 0.16
CA ARG A 30 4.04 7.76 0.95
C ARG A 30 4.70 6.38 1.02
N GLY A 31 4.52 5.69 2.13
CA GLY A 31 4.88 4.28 2.26
C GLY A 31 3.98 3.41 1.37
N SER A 32 4.45 2.20 1.12
CA SER A 32 3.72 1.20 0.33
C SER A 32 3.77 -0.16 1.00
N LEU A 33 2.59 -0.74 1.23
CA LEU A 33 2.40 -2.07 1.80
C LEU A 33 1.46 -2.86 0.90
N THR A 34 1.91 -4.01 0.43
CA THR A 34 1.08 -4.98 -0.31
C THR A 34 0.70 -6.11 0.63
N GLY A 35 -0.58 -6.48 0.67
CA GLY A 35 -1.09 -7.64 1.38
C GLY A 35 -1.61 -8.68 0.40
N LYS A 36 -1.17 -9.94 0.53
CA LYS A 36 -1.72 -11.10 -0.16
C LYS A 36 -2.49 -11.93 0.86
N LEU A 37 -3.82 -11.92 0.73
CA LEU A 37 -4.76 -12.60 1.62
C LEU A 37 -5.27 -13.88 0.97
N GLN A 38 -5.21 -14.98 1.70
CA GLN A 38 -5.80 -16.26 1.32
C GLN A 38 -6.81 -16.66 2.41
N ILE A 39 -7.99 -17.08 1.99
CA ILE A 39 -9.04 -17.62 2.86
C ILE A 39 -9.23 -19.09 2.50
N PHE A 40 -9.10 -19.95 3.51
CA PHE A 40 -9.30 -21.38 3.36
C PHE A 40 -10.68 -21.74 3.88
N GLY A 41 -11.45 -22.41 3.04
CA GLY A 41 -12.78 -22.93 3.35
C GLY A 41 -12.83 -24.46 3.38
N LEU A 42 -14.02 -24.98 3.24
CA LEU A 42 -14.29 -26.40 3.07
C LEU A 42 -15.13 -26.58 1.82
N GLN A 43 -14.60 -27.32 0.85
CA GLN A 43 -15.31 -27.62 -0.39
C GLN A 43 -16.60 -28.40 -0.12
N GLY A 44 -17.59 -28.19 -0.99
CA GLY A 44 -18.84 -28.93 -0.91
C GLY A 44 -19.73 -28.67 -2.11
N HIS A 45 -20.74 -29.48 -2.29
CA HIS A 45 -21.74 -29.28 -3.35
C HIS A 45 -22.61 -28.07 -3.00
N VAL A 46 -22.90 -27.22 -3.98
CA VAL A 46 -23.69 -25.97 -3.77
C VAL A 46 -25.09 -26.22 -3.22
N ALA A 47 -25.68 -27.41 -3.48
CA ALA A 47 -26.97 -27.82 -2.92
C ALA A 47 -26.93 -28.10 -1.40
N TYR A 48 -25.72 -28.27 -0.82
CA TYR A 48 -25.55 -28.59 0.62
C TYR A 48 -24.60 -27.59 1.30
N PRO A 49 -24.90 -26.27 1.27
CA PRO A 49 -23.99 -25.25 1.76
C PRO A 49 -23.70 -25.35 3.26
N HIS A 50 -24.57 -25.99 4.02
CA HIS A 50 -24.40 -26.27 5.46
C HIS A 50 -23.28 -27.27 5.77
N LYS A 51 -22.82 -28.04 4.76
CA LYS A 51 -21.69 -29.00 4.88
C LYS A 51 -20.38 -28.39 4.38
N ALA A 52 -20.38 -27.12 3.96
CA ALA A 52 -19.22 -26.44 3.40
C ALA A 52 -18.90 -25.14 4.15
N ILE A 53 -17.72 -24.59 3.91
CA ILE A 53 -17.34 -23.23 4.30
C ILE A 53 -16.91 -22.50 3.04
N ASN A 54 -17.71 -21.53 2.59
CA ASN A 54 -17.48 -20.84 1.33
C ASN A 54 -16.46 -19.69 1.49
N PRO A 55 -15.20 -19.82 1.05
CA PRO A 55 -14.19 -18.79 1.16
C PRO A 55 -14.49 -17.58 0.26
N SER A 56 -15.26 -17.76 -0.84
CA SER A 56 -15.64 -16.67 -1.74
C SER A 56 -16.54 -15.66 -1.04
N THR A 57 -17.55 -16.12 -0.32
CA THR A 57 -18.43 -15.25 0.47
C THR A 57 -17.66 -14.53 1.59
N ILE A 58 -16.71 -15.24 2.23
CA ILE A 58 -15.91 -14.67 3.32
C ILE A 58 -14.98 -13.60 2.79
N ILE A 59 -14.27 -13.84 1.67
CA ILE A 59 -13.31 -12.88 1.12
C ILE A 59 -14.00 -11.61 0.63
N ILE A 60 -15.16 -11.72 -0.01
CA ILE A 60 -15.98 -10.57 -0.44
C ILE A 60 -16.30 -9.67 0.76
N LYS A 61 -16.74 -10.26 1.87
CA LYS A 61 -17.05 -9.52 3.09
C LYS A 61 -15.82 -8.85 3.68
N ILE A 62 -14.69 -9.56 3.74
CA ILE A 62 -13.42 -9.00 4.21
C ILE A 62 -13.00 -7.81 3.34
N LEU A 63 -13.05 -7.96 2.02
CA LEU A 63 -12.65 -6.90 1.09
C LEU A 63 -13.55 -5.67 1.21
N LYS A 64 -14.85 -5.87 1.40
CA LYS A 64 -15.78 -4.77 1.72
C LYS A 64 -15.35 -4.05 2.99
N ASP A 65 -15.18 -4.77 4.10
CA ASP A 65 -14.79 -4.16 5.39
C ASP A 65 -13.42 -3.46 5.28
N LEU A 66 -12.47 -4.00 4.50
CA LEU A 66 -11.18 -3.36 4.26
C LEU A 66 -11.29 -2.05 3.46
N LYS A 67 -12.17 -1.98 2.46
CA LYS A 67 -12.42 -0.75 1.67
C LYS A 67 -13.10 0.34 2.49
N GLU A 68 -13.87 -0.01 3.48
CA GLU A 68 -14.54 0.94 4.38
C GLU A 68 -13.61 1.55 5.45
N ILE A 69 -12.36 1.05 5.57
CA ILE A 69 -11.41 1.59 6.54
C ILE A 69 -11.05 3.03 6.20
N LYS A 70 -11.45 3.96 7.06
CA LYS A 70 -10.92 5.32 7.04
C LYS A 70 -9.66 5.36 7.89
N PHE A 71 -8.50 5.49 7.25
CA PHE A 71 -7.21 5.54 7.95
C PHE A 71 -6.96 6.92 8.55
N ASP A 72 -7.07 7.97 7.72
CA ASP A 72 -6.82 9.37 8.08
C ASP A 72 -7.41 10.33 7.01
N LYS A 73 -7.30 11.62 7.25
CA LYS A 73 -7.72 12.69 6.32
C LYS A 73 -6.55 13.30 5.54
N GLY A 74 -5.37 12.68 5.57
CA GLY A 74 -4.15 13.26 5.02
C GLY A 74 -3.46 14.24 5.97
N THR A 75 -2.43 14.89 5.45
CA THR A 75 -1.69 15.97 6.10
C THR A 75 -1.52 17.13 5.13
N LYS A 76 -0.90 18.23 5.54
CA LYS A 76 -0.55 19.33 4.62
C LYS A 76 0.40 18.88 3.50
N ASP A 77 1.22 17.85 3.75
CA ASP A 77 2.25 17.37 2.83
C ASP A 77 1.86 16.09 2.09
N PHE A 78 0.87 15.33 2.60
CA PHE A 78 0.50 14.03 2.06
C PHE A 78 -1.01 13.88 1.86
N GLN A 79 -1.36 13.19 0.80
CA GLN A 79 -2.71 12.68 0.60
C GLN A 79 -3.12 11.70 1.70
N PRO A 80 -4.43 11.45 1.90
CA PRO A 80 -4.90 10.41 2.80
C PRO A 80 -4.31 9.04 2.48
N THR A 81 -4.15 8.23 3.52
CA THR A 81 -3.84 6.81 3.37
C THR A 81 -5.01 6.10 2.70
N ASN A 82 -4.74 5.34 1.65
CA ASN A 82 -5.75 4.61 0.89
C ASN A 82 -5.37 3.14 0.70
N LEU A 83 -6.40 2.30 0.60
CA LEU A 83 -6.29 0.87 0.28
C LEU A 83 -7.00 0.61 -1.05
N GLU A 84 -6.31 -0.06 -1.98
CA GLU A 84 -6.91 -0.52 -3.23
C GLU A 84 -6.73 -2.03 -3.39
N ILE A 85 -7.83 -2.71 -3.76
CA ILE A 85 -7.81 -4.12 -4.11
C ILE A 85 -7.30 -4.21 -5.54
N THR A 86 -6.24 -4.97 -5.76
CA THR A 86 -5.57 -5.05 -7.07
C THR A 86 -5.77 -6.39 -7.76
N LYS A 87 -6.18 -7.43 -7.03
CA LYS A 87 -6.46 -8.76 -7.59
C LYS A 87 -7.43 -9.52 -6.70
N ILE A 88 -8.35 -10.25 -7.32
CA ILE A 88 -9.17 -11.28 -6.68
C ILE A 88 -9.06 -12.52 -7.56
N ASN A 89 -8.80 -13.67 -6.94
CA ASN A 89 -8.68 -14.94 -7.63
C ASN A 89 -9.39 -16.04 -6.83
N ILE A 90 -10.23 -16.81 -7.53
CA ILE A 90 -10.92 -17.98 -7.00
C ILE A 90 -10.81 -19.04 -8.10
N ASP A 91 -9.84 -19.94 -7.94
CA ASP A 91 -9.62 -21.02 -8.89
C ASP A 91 -10.63 -22.14 -8.59
N ASN A 92 -11.76 -22.10 -9.31
CA ASN A 92 -12.82 -23.09 -9.23
C ASN A 92 -13.27 -23.47 -10.64
N LYS A 93 -13.13 -24.74 -10.99
CA LYS A 93 -13.44 -25.25 -12.33
C LYS A 93 -14.86 -25.79 -12.49
N ALA A 94 -15.56 -25.98 -11.38
CA ALA A 94 -16.89 -26.58 -11.35
C ALA A 94 -17.94 -25.60 -10.81
N ASP A 95 -19.00 -25.38 -11.55
CA ASP A 95 -20.05 -24.41 -11.23
C ASP A 95 -20.91 -24.83 -10.03
N ASN A 96 -20.99 -26.15 -9.79
CA ASN A 96 -21.78 -26.74 -8.71
C ASN A 96 -20.98 -27.10 -7.45
N VAL A 97 -19.73 -26.63 -7.34
CA VAL A 97 -18.85 -26.89 -6.18
C VAL A 97 -18.46 -25.57 -5.52
N ILE A 98 -18.62 -25.50 -4.20
CA ILE A 98 -18.08 -24.43 -3.37
C ILE A 98 -16.56 -24.58 -3.33
N PRO A 99 -15.75 -23.54 -3.66
CA PRO A 99 -14.29 -23.64 -3.69
C PRO A 99 -13.66 -23.90 -2.31
N GLY A 100 -12.45 -24.45 -2.29
CA GLY A 100 -11.69 -24.65 -1.05
C GLY A 100 -10.87 -23.43 -0.64
N MET A 101 -10.57 -22.50 -1.57
CA MET A 101 -9.74 -21.34 -1.31
C MET A 101 -10.20 -20.14 -2.16
N ALA A 102 -10.03 -18.94 -1.60
CA ALA A 102 -10.13 -17.68 -2.30
C ALA A 102 -8.94 -16.79 -1.93
N GLU A 103 -8.44 -16.02 -2.91
CA GLU A 103 -7.27 -15.16 -2.73
C GLU A 103 -7.58 -13.73 -3.19
N ALA A 104 -7.01 -12.74 -2.49
CA ALA A 104 -7.01 -11.37 -2.95
C ALA A 104 -5.67 -10.69 -2.65
N THR A 105 -5.30 -9.75 -3.50
CA THR A 105 -4.16 -8.86 -3.28
C THR A 105 -4.68 -7.43 -3.20
N PHE A 106 -4.13 -6.67 -2.25
CA PHE A 106 -4.40 -5.24 -2.11
C PHE A 106 -3.11 -4.48 -1.84
N ASN A 107 -3.10 -3.20 -2.19
CA ASN A 107 -1.99 -2.30 -1.89
C ASN A 107 -2.49 -1.12 -1.05
N ILE A 108 -1.68 -0.72 -0.08
CA ILE A 108 -1.94 0.43 0.78
C ILE A 108 -0.84 1.45 0.57
N ARG A 109 -1.23 2.67 0.20
CA ARG A 109 -0.36 3.84 0.19
C ARG A 109 -0.63 4.65 1.44
N PHE A 110 0.36 4.77 2.32
CA PHE A 110 0.18 5.39 3.64
C PHE A 110 1.11 6.59 3.83
N ASN A 111 0.59 7.60 4.50
CA ASN A 111 1.34 8.81 4.85
C ASN A 111 2.09 8.64 6.18
N ASN A 112 2.79 9.67 6.60
CA ASN A 112 3.64 9.68 7.80
C ASN A 112 2.89 9.68 9.15
N LYS A 113 1.55 9.62 9.14
CA LYS A 113 0.74 9.33 10.35
C LYS A 113 0.74 7.85 10.71
N HIS A 114 1.16 7.00 9.76
CA HIS A 114 1.17 5.54 9.92
C HIS A 114 2.56 4.98 9.67
N SER A 115 2.82 3.82 10.25
CA SER A 115 3.91 2.92 9.87
C SER A 115 3.32 1.63 9.30
N SER A 116 4.12 0.87 8.54
CA SER A 116 3.70 -0.45 8.06
C SER A 116 3.26 -1.36 9.21
N THR A 117 3.93 -1.27 10.36
CA THR A 117 3.59 -2.02 11.57
C THR A 117 2.21 -1.64 12.12
N SER A 118 1.89 -0.34 12.21
CA SER A 118 0.59 0.12 12.71
C SER A 118 -0.56 -0.33 11.80
N ILE A 119 -0.33 -0.29 10.48
CA ILE A 119 -1.29 -0.74 9.48
C ILE A 119 -1.51 -2.25 9.58
N LYS A 120 -0.44 -3.06 9.62
CA LYS A 120 -0.53 -4.52 9.81
C LYS A 120 -1.33 -4.87 11.06
N LYS A 121 -1.07 -4.20 12.18
CA LYS A 121 -1.82 -4.41 13.44
C LYS A 121 -3.32 -4.14 13.27
N LYS A 122 -3.68 -3.05 12.58
CA LYS A 122 -5.09 -2.68 12.31
C LYS A 122 -5.77 -3.72 11.41
N LEU A 123 -5.10 -4.15 10.33
CA LEU A 123 -5.63 -5.16 9.42
C LEU A 123 -5.81 -6.52 10.11
N ASN A 124 -4.80 -6.99 10.83
CA ASN A 124 -4.86 -8.27 11.54
C ASN A 124 -5.99 -8.31 12.58
N LYS A 125 -6.28 -7.18 13.25
CA LYS A 125 -7.44 -7.09 14.18
C LYS A 125 -8.76 -7.34 13.45
N ILE A 126 -8.94 -6.79 12.26
CA ILE A 126 -10.15 -6.98 11.44
C ILE A 126 -10.24 -8.42 10.96
N LEU A 127 -9.15 -8.94 10.38
CA LEU A 127 -9.10 -10.31 9.86
C LEU A 127 -9.38 -11.34 10.94
N ASN A 128 -8.79 -11.20 12.12
CA ASN A 128 -9.03 -12.09 13.26
C ASN A 128 -10.49 -12.08 13.68
N LYS A 129 -11.15 -10.90 13.74
CA LYS A 129 -12.56 -10.78 14.10
C LYS A 129 -13.46 -11.54 13.12
N ILE A 130 -13.21 -11.38 11.81
CA ILE A 130 -14.02 -12.01 10.77
C ILE A 130 -13.76 -13.51 10.72
N ASN A 131 -12.51 -13.93 10.81
CA ASN A 131 -12.12 -15.34 10.83
C ASN A 131 -12.80 -16.11 12.00
N LYS A 132 -12.74 -15.56 13.20
CA LYS A 132 -13.40 -16.13 14.38
C LYS A 132 -14.91 -16.32 14.17
N LYS A 133 -15.57 -15.34 13.55
CA LYS A 133 -17.01 -15.39 13.25
C LYS A 133 -17.38 -16.47 12.24
N ASN A 134 -16.55 -16.68 11.20
CA ASN A 134 -16.86 -17.58 10.10
C ASN A 134 -16.25 -18.98 10.23
N LYS A 135 -15.54 -19.27 11.35
CA LYS A 135 -14.82 -20.54 11.57
C LYS A 135 -13.90 -20.94 10.40
N SER A 136 -13.42 -19.93 9.64
CA SER A 136 -12.52 -20.12 8.52
C SER A 136 -11.06 -19.97 8.96
N LYS A 137 -10.12 -20.43 8.15
CA LYS A 137 -8.70 -20.15 8.33
C LYS A 137 -8.26 -19.12 7.29
N TYR A 138 -7.31 -18.26 7.65
CA TYR A 138 -6.70 -17.36 6.69
C TYR A 138 -5.19 -17.33 6.82
N ARG A 139 -4.53 -16.95 5.75
CA ARG A 139 -3.12 -16.58 5.71
C ARG A 139 -3.01 -15.20 5.08
N ILE A 140 -2.16 -14.36 5.62
CA ILE A 140 -1.84 -13.08 5.02
C ILE A 140 -0.33 -12.86 5.01
N ASP A 141 0.20 -12.58 3.82
CA ASP A 141 1.59 -12.25 3.61
C ASP A 141 1.69 -10.76 3.28
N TYR A 142 2.61 -10.05 3.94
CA TYR A 142 2.82 -8.62 3.76
C TYR A 142 4.19 -8.34 3.15
N ARG A 143 4.20 -7.52 2.09
CA ARG A 143 5.42 -6.95 1.52
C ARG A 143 5.40 -5.44 1.69
N VAL A 144 6.40 -4.90 2.38
CA VAL A 144 6.62 -3.46 2.53
C VAL A 144 7.65 -3.04 1.49
N SER A 145 7.28 -2.17 0.55
CA SER A 145 8.20 -1.61 -0.45
C SER A 145 8.95 -0.40 0.10
N GLY A 146 8.44 0.26 1.14
CA GLY A 146 9.08 1.34 1.86
C GLY A 146 8.14 2.01 2.84
N GLU A 147 8.72 2.64 3.87
CA GLU A 147 8.01 3.49 4.82
C GLU A 147 7.74 4.87 4.22
N ALA A 148 6.78 5.60 4.78
CA ALA A 148 6.58 7.00 4.45
C ALA A 148 7.70 7.84 5.05
N PHE A 149 8.21 8.80 4.29
CA PHE A 149 9.16 9.77 4.80
C PHE A 149 8.91 11.17 4.24
N LEU A 150 9.38 12.18 4.97
CA LEU A 150 9.36 13.58 4.56
C LEU A 150 10.71 14.22 4.92
N THR A 151 11.39 14.73 3.93
CA THR A 151 12.54 15.59 4.09
C THR A 151 12.08 17.03 4.26
N LYS A 152 12.29 17.62 5.43
CA LYS A 152 12.00 19.05 5.61
C LYS A 152 12.87 19.88 4.68
N ALA A 153 12.25 20.81 3.95
CA ALA A 153 12.98 21.72 3.09
C ALA A 153 14.03 22.50 3.90
N ASN A 154 15.25 22.53 3.41
CA ASN A 154 16.41 23.13 4.05
C ASN A 154 17.27 23.90 3.02
N LYS A 155 18.40 24.45 3.44
CA LYS A 155 19.32 25.19 2.57
C LYS A 155 19.70 24.43 1.31
N THR A 156 19.98 23.12 1.41
CA THR A 156 20.31 22.26 0.25
C THR A 156 19.13 22.13 -0.70
N THR A 157 17.90 21.90 -0.18
CA THR A 157 16.70 21.84 -0.99
C THR A 157 16.47 23.12 -1.80
N PHE A 158 16.64 24.27 -1.15
CA PHE A 158 16.48 25.58 -1.81
C PHE A 158 17.61 25.86 -2.80
N MET A 159 18.85 25.44 -2.52
CA MET A 159 19.96 25.52 -3.47
C MET A 159 19.65 24.74 -4.74
N VAL A 160 19.23 23.48 -4.63
CA VAL A 160 18.84 22.63 -5.78
C VAL A 160 17.69 23.27 -6.57
N GLN A 161 16.66 23.78 -5.86
CA GLN A 161 15.53 24.47 -6.49
C GLN A 161 15.98 25.70 -7.29
N ASN A 162 16.92 26.49 -6.77
CA ASN A 162 17.44 27.67 -7.44
C ASN A 162 18.30 27.30 -8.67
N VAL A 163 19.13 26.27 -8.60
CA VAL A 163 19.91 25.79 -9.73
C VAL A 163 18.99 25.33 -10.87
N ILE A 164 17.97 24.50 -10.55
CA ILE A 164 17.00 24.07 -11.56
C ILE A 164 16.28 25.28 -12.18
N LYS A 165 15.81 26.22 -11.35
CA LYS A 165 15.17 27.44 -11.84
C LYS A 165 16.09 28.24 -12.78
N LYS A 166 17.37 28.38 -12.47
CA LYS A 166 18.35 29.10 -13.29
C LYS A 166 18.49 28.47 -14.66
N ILE A 167 18.50 27.13 -14.75
CA ILE A 167 18.70 26.38 -16.00
C ILE A 167 17.38 26.30 -16.79
N THR A 168 16.29 25.87 -16.17
CA THR A 168 15.01 25.58 -16.85
C THR A 168 14.06 26.78 -16.94
N LYS A 169 14.39 27.89 -16.24
CA LYS A 169 13.52 29.06 -16.02
C LYS A 169 12.23 28.74 -15.26
N ILE A 170 12.05 27.51 -14.78
CA ILE A 170 10.89 27.06 -14.00
C ILE A 170 11.32 26.86 -12.55
N LYS A 171 10.57 27.43 -11.60
CA LYS A 171 10.78 27.16 -10.16
C LYS A 171 10.11 25.83 -9.78
N PRO A 172 10.87 24.78 -9.42
CA PRO A 172 10.29 23.51 -9.07
C PRO A 172 9.34 23.60 -7.88
N LYS A 173 8.22 22.88 -7.93
CA LYS A 173 7.35 22.67 -6.75
C LYS A 173 7.94 21.56 -5.88
N LEU A 174 7.97 21.75 -4.57
CA LEU A 174 8.30 20.70 -3.62
C LEU A 174 7.09 19.79 -3.43
N SER A 175 7.26 18.47 -3.56
CA SER A 175 6.13 17.54 -3.60
C SER A 175 6.45 16.21 -2.92
N THR A 176 5.39 15.56 -2.44
CA THR A 176 5.43 14.20 -1.90
C THR A 176 4.57 13.24 -2.73
N THR A 177 4.03 13.70 -3.87
CA THR A 177 3.21 12.87 -4.77
C THR A 177 4.07 11.93 -5.60
N GLY A 178 3.48 10.82 -6.08
CA GLY A 178 4.13 9.88 -7.01
C GLY A 178 4.41 8.51 -6.42
N GLY A 179 5.09 7.69 -7.22
CA GLY A 179 5.46 6.33 -6.89
C GLY A 179 6.64 6.20 -5.92
N THR A 180 7.11 4.99 -5.73
CA THR A 180 8.35 4.68 -5.01
C THR A 180 9.53 4.88 -5.94
N SER A 181 10.61 5.50 -5.46
CA SER A 181 11.93 5.48 -6.10
C SER A 181 12.76 4.31 -5.59
N ASP A 182 13.87 4.01 -6.23
CA ASP A 182 14.78 2.93 -5.88
C ASP A 182 15.71 3.26 -4.69
N LEU A 183 15.31 4.17 -3.81
CA LEU A 183 16.02 4.51 -2.57
C LEU A 183 15.71 3.55 -1.44
#